data_67141aa1b02300adf7e3332e75fae77e
#
_entry.id   67141aa1b02300adf7e3332e75fae77e
#
_cell.length_a   1.000
_cell.length_b   1.000
_cell.length_c   1.000
_cell.angle_alpha   90.00
_cell.angle_beta   90.00
_cell.angle_gamma   90.00
#
_symmetry.space_group_name_H-M   'P 1'
#
loop_
_entity.id
_entity.type
_entity.pdbx_description
1 polymer ?
#
loop_
_entity_poly.entity_id
_entity_poly.type
_entity_poly.pdbx_seq_one_letter_code
_entity_poly.pdbx_strand_id
1 'polypeptide(L)'
;MKTKLLRHRRPFLFWSVGVFSMATGVVLGLLFAMYSSLPALDKLEEYRPNVVTRIADRNGQVFHELYREKRFWVRYQDIPDVLRNAIVAVEDDQFFGHKGVRLTSILRALIADIRHMSLAQGGSTITQQLTKVLFLTPEKSFSRKIKEALLAIELEKRYTKKEILEFYCNQIYLGSGAYGVEAASRIYFGKSVGELNLPEAALLAGLPQRPSRYSPLKNPNAALTRRATVLSRMREVGYIDRKTELAAVQEPLRLADTSGQGPSATHFVELIRAGLLETFGESGLYLDGLTVTTTLDIGMQEAAEKAVADGLAIINEQEEKAGVRHDGAPVQAGMVVIDVRTGQVLAMVGSSDFSVSQFNHATMAHRQPGSAFKPFVYLAALEKGYTPASVLVDSPVS
;
A
#
# COMPACT_ATOMS: atom_id res chain seq x y z
N MET A 1 47.26 -4.75 62.78
CA MET A 1 46.99 -5.48 61.50
C MET A 1 45.90 -4.81 60.58
N LYS A 2 45.27 -3.72 61.04
CA LYS A 2 44.17 -3.05 60.24
C LYS A 2 44.63 -1.96 59.24
N THR A 3 45.90 -1.50 59.33
CA THR A 3 46.39 -0.37 58.50
C THR A 3 46.97 -0.78 57.12
N LYS A 4 47.32 -2.04 56.90
CA LYS A 4 47.88 -2.53 55.63
C LYS A 4 46.82 -2.80 54.56
N LEU A 5 45.56 -3.05 54.92
CA LEU A 5 44.42 -3.32 53.96
C LEU A 5 43.91 -2.09 53.24
N LEU A 6 44.09 -0.89 53.78
CA LEU A 6 43.64 0.36 53.19
C LEU A 6 44.56 0.92 52.09
N ARG A 7 45.84 0.50 52.07
CA ARG A 7 46.85 1.02 51.15
C ARG A 7 46.78 0.41 49.76
N HIS A 8 46.21 -0.80 49.60
CA HIS A 8 46.04 -1.48 48.33
C HIS A 8 44.67 -1.14 47.61
N ARG A 9 43.68 -0.56 48.32
CA ARG A 9 42.39 -0.18 47.74
C ARG A 9 42.43 1.13 46.93
N ARG A 10 43.35 2.06 47.28
CA ARG A 10 43.47 3.37 46.61
C ARG A 10 43.90 3.27 45.13
N PRO A 11 44.92 2.51 44.72
CA PRO A 11 45.28 2.38 43.32
C PRO A 11 44.20 1.67 42.50
N PHE A 12 43.52 0.66 43.06
CA PHE A 12 42.42 -0.04 42.39
C PHE A 12 41.23 0.89 42.13
N LEU A 13 40.88 1.77 43.04
CA LEU A 13 39.83 2.76 42.87
C LEU A 13 40.20 3.79 41.77
N PHE A 14 41.45 4.24 41.73
CA PHE A 14 41.92 5.16 40.68
C PHE A 14 41.87 4.52 39.28
N TRP A 15 42.31 3.27 39.16
CA TRP A 15 42.26 2.53 37.91
C TRP A 15 40.82 2.25 37.47
N SER A 16 39.94 1.88 38.39
CA SER A 16 38.50 1.65 38.05
C SER A 16 37.78 2.94 37.62
N VAL A 17 38.08 4.08 38.26
CA VAL A 17 37.54 5.39 37.83
C VAL A 17 38.10 5.78 36.45
N GLY A 18 39.42 5.57 36.21
CA GLY A 18 40.02 5.84 34.90
C GLY A 18 39.43 5.01 33.77
N VAL A 19 39.28 3.71 33.97
CA VAL A 19 38.63 2.81 33.00
C VAL A 19 37.16 3.18 32.77
N PHE A 20 36.41 3.50 33.83
CA PHE A 20 35.04 3.94 33.73
C PHE A 20 34.92 5.26 32.97
N SER A 21 35.77 6.25 33.26
CA SER A 21 35.77 7.54 32.54
C SER A 21 36.14 7.36 31.06
N MET A 22 37.11 6.51 30.74
CA MET A 22 37.49 6.19 29.37
C MET A 22 36.36 5.49 28.63
N ALA A 23 35.73 4.48 29.24
CA ALA A 23 34.58 3.79 28.68
C ALA A 23 33.37 4.75 28.39
N THR A 24 33.10 5.64 29.37
CA THR A 24 32.07 6.68 29.24
C THR A 24 32.42 7.64 28.10
N GLY A 25 33.67 8.08 27.99
CA GLY A 25 34.13 8.94 26.89
C GLY A 25 33.98 8.30 25.52
N VAL A 26 34.34 7.01 25.40
CA VAL A 26 34.13 6.24 24.16
C VAL A 26 32.64 6.14 23.80
N VAL A 27 31.79 5.81 24.76
CA VAL A 27 30.32 5.71 24.54
C VAL A 27 29.75 7.07 24.12
N LEU A 28 30.10 8.16 24.78
CA LEU A 28 29.66 9.50 24.41
C LEU A 28 30.20 9.92 23.05
N GLY A 29 31.44 9.61 22.70
CA GLY A 29 32.00 9.85 21.37
C GLY A 29 31.29 9.10 20.27
N LEU A 30 30.95 7.83 20.49
CA LEU A 30 30.15 7.02 19.55
C LEU A 30 28.74 7.58 19.39
N LEU A 31 28.07 7.96 20.48
CA LEU A 31 26.74 8.58 20.43
C LEU A 31 26.78 9.92 19.68
N PHE A 32 27.81 10.74 19.90
CA PHE A 32 28.00 11.99 19.18
C PHE A 32 28.23 11.76 17.68
N ALA A 33 29.08 10.81 17.30
CA ALA A 33 29.32 10.44 15.91
C ALA A 33 28.03 9.92 15.23
N MET A 34 27.22 9.14 15.95
CA MET A 34 25.92 8.67 15.47
C MET A 34 24.92 9.82 15.33
N TYR A 35 24.88 10.75 16.28
CA TYR A 35 24.04 11.94 16.21
C TYR A 35 24.40 12.83 15.01
N SER A 36 25.70 13.05 14.77
CA SER A 36 26.18 13.83 13.61
C SER A 36 25.89 13.19 12.26
N SER A 37 25.63 11.88 12.23
CA SER A 37 25.28 11.11 11.04
C SER A 37 23.76 10.98 10.81
N LEU A 38 22.93 11.65 11.62
CA LEU A 38 21.49 11.60 11.46
C LEU A 38 21.04 12.35 10.18
N PRO A 39 20.07 11.86 9.46
CA PRO A 39 19.47 12.57 8.34
C PRO A 39 18.77 13.85 8.82
N ALA A 40 18.76 14.91 8.00
CA ALA A 40 18.07 16.14 8.29
C ALA A 40 16.55 15.88 8.36
N LEU A 41 15.90 16.44 9.37
CA LEU A 41 14.45 16.34 9.59
C LEU A 41 13.65 17.28 8.68
N ASP A 42 14.29 18.18 7.95
CA ASP A 42 13.68 19.17 7.07
C ASP A 42 12.88 18.52 5.92
N LYS A 43 13.19 17.23 5.62
CA LYS A 43 12.40 16.42 4.69
C LYS A 43 10.93 16.24 5.07
N LEU A 44 10.55 16.46 6.32
CA LEU A 44 9.16 16.41 6.76
C LEU A 44 8.38 17.67 6.36
N GLU A 45 9.04 18.83 6.33
CA GLU A 45 8.44 20.11 5.90
C GLU A 45 8.29 20.17 4.38
N GLU A 46 9.20 19.51 3.65
CA GLU A 46 9.15 19.34 2.20
C GLU A 46 8.31 18.11 1.77
N TYR A 47 7.83 17.32 2.74
CA TYR A 47 7.06 16.14 2.44
C TYR A 47 5.73 16.52 1.77
N ARG A 48 5.73 16.49 0.44
CA ARG A 48 4.50 16.52 -0.36
C ARG A 48 3.91 15.12 -0.34
N PRO A 49 2.67 14.93 0.17
CA PRO A 49 2.00 13.63 0.03
C PRO A 49 1.97 13.28 -1.46
N ASN A 50 2.30 12.02 -1.78
CA ASN A 50 2.17 11.51 -3.14
C ASN A 50 0.75 11.81 -3.63
N VAL A 51 0.64 12.66 -4.64
CA VAL A 51 -0.65 13.07 -5.19
C VAL A 51 -1.07 11.98 -6.17
N VAL A 52 -2.35 11.64 -6.15
CA VAL A 52 -2.91 10.59 -7.00
C VAL A 52 -3.13 11.14 -8.39
N THR A 53 -2.62 10.47 -9.43
CA THR A 53 -3.01 10.76 -10.80
C THR A 53 -4.36 10.11 -11.09
N ARG A 54 -5.34 10.91 -11.47
CA ARG A 54 -6.72 10.46 -11.75
C ARG A 54 -6.90 10.21 -13.24
N ILE A 55 -7.45 9.05 -13.58
CA ILE A 55 -7.84 8.72 -14.95
C ILE A 55 -9.36 8.82 -15.05
N ALA A 56 -9.81 9.72 -15.91
CA ALA A 56 -11.21 9.98 -16.20
C ALA A 56 -11.59 9.47 -17.59
N ASP A 57 -12.86 9.10 -17.75
CA ASP A 57 -13.47 8.78 -19.02
C ASP A 57 -13.65 10.04 -19.89
N ARG A 58 -14.19 9.86 -21.09
CA ARG A 58 -14.50 10.96 -22.02
C ARG A 58 -15.47 12.01 -21.47
N ASN A 59 -16.26 11.66 -20.44
CA ASN A 59 -17.25 12.51 -19.80
C ASN A 59 -16.72 13.18 -18.53
N GLY A 60 -15.47 12.91 -18.16
CA GLY A 60 -14.83 13.44 -16.94
C GLY A 60 -15.10 12.62 -15.68
N GLN A 61 -15.76 11.46 -15.79
CA GLN A 61 -15.96 10.56 -14.67
C GLN A 61 -14.67 9.81 -14.35
N VAL A 62 -14.12 9.99 -13.13
CA VAL A 62 -12.92 9.28 -12.68
C VAL A 62 -13.27 7.81 -12.45
N PHE A 63 -12.59 6.91 -13.17
CA PHE A 63 -12.78 5.46 -13.05
C PHE A 63 -11.53 4.72 -12.56
N HIS A 64 -10.36 5.35 -12.60
CA HIS A 64 -9.13 4.77 -12.08
C HIS A 64 -8.20 5.82 -11.48
N GLU A 65 -7.37 5.38 -10.52
CA GLU A 65 -6.39 6.22 -9.88
C GLU A 65 -5.02 5.55 -9.95
N LEU A 66 -4.02 6.23 -10.53
CA LEU A 66 -2.63 5.78 -10.54
C LEU A 66 -1.88 6.40 -9.37
N TYR A 67 -1.22 5.55 -8.59
CA TYR A 67 -0.42 5.93 -7.43
C TYR A 67 0.75 4.97 -7.29
N ARG A 68 1.89 5.49 -6.86
CA ARG A 68 3.01 4.62 -6.46
C ARG A 68 2.69 3.91 -5.14
N GLU A 69 1.99 4.65 -4.25
CA GLU A 69 1.48 4.18 -2.97
C GLU A 69 0.14 4.88 -2.72
N LYS A 70 -0.92 4.14 -2.43
CA LYS A 70 -2.24 4.70 -2.16
C LYS A 70 -2.19 5.46 -0.84
N ARG A 71 -2.03 6.79 -0.90
CA ARG A 71 -1.95 7.68 0.25
C ARG A 71 -2.95 8.79 0.11
N PHE A 72 -3.81 8.93 1.12
CA PHE A 72 -4.73 10.04 1.26
C PHE A 72 -4.40 10.71 2.58
N TRP A 73 -3.95 11.95 2.54
CA TRP A 73 -3.61 12.67 3.76
C TRP A 73 -4.87 13.05 4.52
N VAL A 74 -4.90 12.75 5.82
CA VAL A 74 -5.95 13.18 6.74
C VAL A 74 -5.35 13.97 7.87
N ARG A 75 -5.99 15.09 8.24
CA ARG A 75 -5.56 15.91 9.37
C ARG A 75 -5.92 15.22 10.67
N TYR A 76 -5.18 15.51 11.73
CA TYR A 76 -5.43 14.95 13.05
C TYR A 76 -6.89 15.04 13.48
N GLN A 77 -7.54 16.17 13.23
CA GLN A 77 -8.93 16.42 13.61
C GLN A 77 -9.95 15.57 12.82
N ASP A 78 -9.59 15.13 11.63
CA ASP A 78 -10.43 14.33 10.74
C ASP A 78 -10.29 12.81 11.02
N ILE A 79 -9.30 12.42 11.85
CA ILE A 79 -9.13 11.04 12.33
C ILE A 79 -10.00 10.84 13.57
N PRO A 80 -10.96 9.89 13.58
CA PRO A 80 -11.88 9.74 14.71
C PRO A 80 -11.17 9.33 16.00
N ASP A 81 -11.69 9.81 17.13
CA ASP A 81 -11.12 9.51 18.46
C ASP A 81 -10.98 8.01 18.73
N VAL A 82 -11.95 7.22 18.28
CA VAL A 82 -11.91 5.76 18.43
C VAL A 82 -10.69 5.13 17.77
N LEU A 83 -10.24 5.64 16.62
CA LEU A 83 -9.06 5.14 15.92
C LEU A 83 -7.77 5.65 16.58
N ARG A 84 -7.70 6.95 16.93
CA ARG A 84 -6.55 7.52 17.65
C ARG A 84 -6.29 6.78 18.96
N ASN A 85 -7.34 6.54 19.73
CA ASN A 85 -7.27 5.82 21.00
C ASN A 85 -6.89 4.35 20.81
N ALA A 86 -7.40 3.67 19.76
CA ALA A 86 -7.05 2.29 19.46
C ALA A 86 -5.56 2.14 19.09
N ILE A 87 -5.03 3.05 18.26
CA ILE A 87 -3.60 3.07 17.89
C ILE A 87 -2.74 3.31 19.13
N VAL A 88 -3.05 4.33 19.92
CA VAL A 88 -2.29 4.64 21.14
C VAL A 88 -2.35 3.48 22.13
N ALA A 89 -3.52 2.88 22.34
CA ALA A 89 -3.69 1.77 23.28
C ALA A 89 -2.82 0.55 22.93
N VAL A 90 -2.68 0.23 21.63
CA VAL A 90 -2.01 -1.00 21.21
C VAL A 90 -0.54 -0.81 20.87
N GLU A 91 -0.15 0.37 20.38
CA GLU A 91 1.23 0.64 19.94
C GLU A 91 2.05 1.36 21.02
N ASP A 92 1.44 2.29 21.76
CA ASP A 92 2.16 3.12 22.73
C ASP A 92 1.21 3.78 23.75
N ASP A 93 0.78 3.02 24.75
CA ASP A 93 -0.20 3.43 25.77
C ASP A 93 0.21 4.65 26.62
N GLN A 94 1.50 5.03 26.61
CA GLN A 94 2.02 6.22 27.27
C GLN A 94 2.48 7.30 26.27
N PHE A 95 2.01 7.25 25.03
CA PHE A 95 2.43 8.16 23.96
C PHE A 95 2.45 9.63 24.36
N PHE A 96 1.41 10.10 25.01
CA PHE A 96 1.29 11.50 25.43
C PHE A 96 2.18 11.86 26.65
N GLY A 97 2.77 10.87 27.34
CA GLY A 97 3.54 11.10 28.59
C GLY A 97 5.05 11.11 28.44
N HIS A 98 5.61 10.58 27.35
CA HIS A 98 7.05 10.51 27.16
C HIS A 98 7.54 11.46 26.05
N LYS A 99 8.88 11.63 25.93
CA LYS A 99 9.54 12.48 24.92
C LYS A 99 10.30 11.62 23.89
N GLY A 100 9.56 10.91 23.05
CA GLY A 100 10.09 10.12 21.93
C GLY A 100 10.50 8.70 22.27
N VAL A 101 11.01 8.45 23.44
CA VAL A 101 11.48 7.14 23.92
C VAL A 101 10.96 6.83 25.32
N ARG A 102 10.72 5.55 25.60
CA ARG A 102 10.33 5.06 26.92
C ARG A 102 11.55 4.41 27.60
N LEU A 103 12.11 5.07 28.59
CA LEU A 103 13.28 4.56 29.34
C LEU A 103 13.01 3.18 29.97
N THR A 104 11.81 2.95 30.48
CA THR A 104 11.38 1.66 31.03
C THR A 104 11.38 0.54 29.99
N SER A 105 11.03 0.83 28.73
CA SER A 105 11.07 -0.13 27.63
C SER A 105 12.50 -0.44 27.21
N ILE A 106 13.40 0.55 27.20
CA ILE A 106 14.83 0.37 26.89
C ILE A 106 15.47 -0.52 27.98
N LEU A 107 15.19 -0.26 29.25
CA LEU A 107 15.74 -1.06 30.36
C LEU A 107 15.21 -2.50 30.32
N ARG A 108 13.91 -2.68 30.02
CA ARG A 108 13.30 -4.01 29.88
C ARG A 108 13.90 -4.78 28.71
N ALA A 109 14.11 -4.13 27.55
CA ALA A 109 14.75 -4.73 26.39
C ALA A 109 16.19 -5.17 26.71
N LEU A 110 16.96 -4.31 27.38
CA LEU A 110 18.32 -4.64 27.81
C LEU A 110 18.38 -5.87 28.73
N ILE A 111 17.45 -5.98 29.67
CA ILE A 111 17.36 -7.14 30.59
C ILE A 111 16.90 -8.41 29.82
N ALA A 112 15.98 -8.28 28.87
CA ALA A 112 15.50 -9.39 28.06
C ALA A 112 16.56 -9.90 27.09
N ASP A 113 17.30 -9.01 26.45
CA ASP A 113 18.39 -9.35 25.53
C ASP A 113 19.55 -10.08 26.24
N ILE A 114 19.86 -9.71 27.49
CA ILE A 114 20.84 -10.43 28.34
C ILE A 114 20.34 -11.83 28.68
N ARG A 115 19.02 -12.06 28.82
CA ARG A 115 18.44 -13.35 29.21
C ARG A 115 18.17 -14.31 28.05
N HIS A 116 17.81 -13.82 26.87
CA HIS A 116 17.24 -14.65 25.80
C HIS A 116 17.91 -14.55 24.43
N MET A 117 19.01 -13.75 24.25
CA MET A 117 19.67 -13.54 22.96
C MET A 117 18.72 -13.27 21.77
N SER A 118 17.50 -12.79 22.03
CA SER A 118 16.51 -12.49 21.00
C SER A 118 16.03 -11.05 21.16
N LEU A 119 16.11 -10.28 20.07
CA LEU A 119 15.57 -8.91 19.99
C LEU A 119 14.05 -8.95 20.27
N ALA A 120 13.65 -8.71 21.53
CA ALA A 120 12.25 -8.73 21.94
C ALA A 120 11.46 -7.64 21.20
N GLN A 121 10.50 -8.06 20.39
CA GLN A 121 9.54 -7.18 19.74
C GLN A 121 8.51 -6.69 20.77
N GLY A 122 8.30 -5.36 20.90
CA GLY A 122 7.17 -4.82 21.67
C GLY A 122 7.43 -3.59 22.54
N GLY A 123 8.54 -2.88 22.34
CA GLY A 123 8.88 -1.71 23.17
C GLY A 123 9.19 -0.42 22.42
N SER A 124 8.94 -0.35 21.11
CA SER A 124 9.18 0.87 20.33
C SER A 124 7.97 1.80 20.43
N THR A 125 8.21 3.10 20.63
CA THR A 125 7.16 4.12 20.65
C THR A 125 6.63 4.42 19.24
N ILE A 126 5.45 5.05 19.16
CA ILE A 126 4.89 5.55 17.90
C ILE A 126 5.90 6.46 17.20
N THR A 127 6.57 7.36 17.93
CA THR A 127 7.59 8.26 17.39
C THR A 127 8.79 7.49 16.81
N GLN A 128 9.26 6.44 17.49
CA GLN A 128 10.33 5.58 16.95
C GLN A 128 9.90 4.81 15.71
N GLN A 129 8.66 4.32 15.66
CA GLN A 129 8.14 3.67 14.47
C GLN A 129 8.05 4.63 13.29
N LEU A 130 7.59 5.85 13.52
CA LEU A 130 7.52 6.90 12.52
C LEU A 130 8.91 7.24 11.95
N THR A 131 9.90 7.48 12.83
CA THR A 131 11.27 7.78 12.39
C THR A 131 11.90 6.64 11.60
N LYS A 132 11.61 5.40 11.97
CA LYS A 132 12.04 4.22 11.20
C LYS A 132 11.49 4.22 9.77
N VAL A 133 10.20 4.53 9.61
CA VAL A 133 9.53 4.51 8.31
C VAL A 133 10.02 5.65 7.42
N LEU A 134 10.25 6.84 7.98
CA LEU A 134 10.57 8.04 7.22
C LEU A 134 12.04 8.20 6.86
N PHE A 135 12.95 7.78 7.76
CA PHE A 135 14.36 8.20 7.68
C PHE A 135 15.36 7.04 7.63
N LEU A 136 14.94 5.79 7.87
CA LEU A 136 15.87 4.69 8.03
C LEU A 136 15.60 3.55 7.06
N THR A 137 16.65 2.84 6.68
CA THR A 137 16.57 1.66 5.82
C THR A 137 16.02 0.44 6.58
N PRO A 138 15.43 -0.55 5.87
CA PRO A 138 14.83 -1.75 6.49
C PRO A 138 15.81 -2.66 7.25
N GLU A 139 17.13 -2.51 7.06
CA GLU A 139 18.15 -3.35 7.66
C GLU A 139 18.08 -3.37 9.18
N LYS A 140 18.08 -4.57 9.76
CA LYS A 140 18.03 -4.76 11.20
C LYS A 140 19.44 -4.66 11.77
N SER A 141 19.78 -3.55 12.44
CA SER A 141 21.04 -3.35 13.13
C SER A 141 20.85 -2.64 14.47
N PHE A 142 21.77 -2.87 15.39
CA PHE A 142 21.78 -2.16 16.69
C PHE A 142 22.01 -0.65 16.48
N SER A 143 22.88 -0.28 15.55
CA SER A 143 23.13 1.11 15.15
C SER A 143 21.84 1.79 14.69
N ARG A 144 21.03 1.13 13.85
CA ARG A 144 19.73 1.65 13.42
C ARG A 144 18.80 1.91 14.61
N LYS A 145 18.78 1.01 15.62
CA LYS A 145 17.92 1.18 16.80
C LYS A 145 18.31 2.39 17.66
N ILE A 146 19.60 2.69 17.77
CA ILE A 146 20.06 3.92 18.42
C ILE A 146 19.65 5.16 17.60
N LYS A 147 19.84 5.12 16.27
CA LYS A 147 19.41 6.21 15.39
C LYS A 147 17.89 6.46 15.46
N GLU A 148 17.06 5.41 15.52
CA GLU A 148 15.62 5.52 15.76
C GLU A 148 15.30 6.30 17.03
N ALA A 149 15.98 5.99 18.13
CA ALA A 149 15.77 6.63 19.41
C ALA A 149 16.21 8.11 19.40
N LEU A 150 17.38 8.41 18.82
CA LEU A 150 17.88 9.77 18.69
C LEU A 150 16.97 10.63 17.80
N LEU A 151 16.56 10.11 16.64
CA LEU A 151 15.63 10.77 15.74
C LEU A 151 14.26 11.00 16.40
N ALA A 152 13.77 10.03 17.19
CA ALA A 152 12.51 10.16 17.89
C ALA A 152 12.54 11.30 18.94
N ILE A 153 13.66 11.45 19.66
CA ILE A 153 13.85 12.55 20.60
C ILE A 153 13.90 13.89 19.85
N GLU A 154 14.60 13.94 18.72
CA GLU A 154 14.73 15.18 17.93
C GLU A 154 13.40 15.56 17.28
N LEU A 155 12.63 14.57 16.82
CA LEU A 155 11.29 14.80 16.24
C LEU A 155 10.34 15.41 17.29
N GLU A 156 10.37 14.92 18.52
CA GLU A 156 9.51 15.46 19.60
C GLU A 156 9.94 16.82 20.16
N LYS A 157 11.12 17.32 19.80
CA LYS A 157 11.48 18.70 20.06
C LYS A 157 10.87 19.69 19.04
N ARG A 158 10.58 19.21 17.82
CA ARG A 158 10.10 20.05 16.71
C ARG A 158 8.60 19.97 16.53
N TYR A 159 7.98 18.81 16.78
CA TYR A 159 6.58 18.54 16.51
C TYR A 159 5.81 18.16 17.77
N THR A 160 4.56 18.60 17.83
CA THR A 160 3.64 18.22 18.90
C THR A 160 3.21 16.75 18.79
N LYS A 161 2.72 16.17 19.87
CA LYS A 161 2.17 14.81 19.88
C LYS A 161 1.06 14.59 18.85
N LYS A 162 0.23 15.62 18.63
CA LYS A 162 -0.85 15.56 17.63
C LYS A 162 -0.31 15.47 16.22
N GLU A 163 0.68 16.29 15.89
CA GLU A 163 1.34 16.27 14.58
C GLU A 163 2.09 14.95 14.34
N ILE A 164 2.79 14.43 15.36
CA ILE A 164 3.47 13.13 15.26
C ILE A 164 2.48 12.00 15.03
N LEU A 165 1.31 12.00 15.70
CA LEU A 165 0.27 10.99 15.49
C LEU A 165 -0.39 11.14 14.12
N GLU A 166 -0.58 12.37 13.63
CA GLU A 166 -1.04 12.67 12.28
C GLU A 166 -0.08 12.07 11.24
N PHE A 167 1.21 12.38 11.34
CA PHE A 167 2.23 11.80 10.47
C PHE A 167 2.22 10.27 10.53
N TYR A 168 2.15 9.68 11.72
CA TYR A 168 2.10 8.23 11.88
C TYR A 168 0.90 7.63 11.17
N CYS A 169 -0.30 8.16 11.40
CA CYS A 169 -1.54 7.68 10.77
C CYS A 169 -1.52 7.79 9.25
N ASN A 170 -0.78 8.75 8.69
CA ASN A 170 -0.66 8.94 7.25
C ASN A 170 0.48 8.12 6.61
N GLN A 171 1.45 7.61 7.39
CA GLN A 171 2.64 6.94 6.86
C GLN A 171 2.65 5.43 7.07
N ILE A 172 1.95 4.93 8.07
CA ILE A 172 2.03 3.52 8.45
C ILE A 172 1.44 2.60 7.38
N TYR A 173 2.18 1.52 7.07
CA TYR A 173 1.68 0.49 6.16
C TYR A 173 0.69 -0.45 6.85
N LEU A 174 -0.48 -0.60 6.28
CA LEU A 174 -1.61 -1.34 6.85
C LEU A 174 -1.99 -2.59 6.02
N GLY A 175 -1.15 -2.99 5.07
CA GLY A 175 -1.39 -4.16 4.21
C GLY A 175 -2.16 -3.81 2.93
N SER A 176 -2.21 -4.76 2.00
CA SER A 176 -2.94 -4.64 0.72
C SER A 176 -2.64 -3.35 -0.08
N GLY A 177 -1.39 -2.85 0.00
CA GLY A 177 -0.99 -1.59 -0.65
C GLY A 177 -1.44 -0.32 0.06
N ALA A 178 -2.12 -0.42 1.21
CA ALA A 178 -2.59 0.72 1.98
C ALA A 178 -1.47 1.36 2.81
N TYR A 179 -1.13 2.59 2.50
CA TYR A 179 -0.29 3.46 3.33
C TYR A 179 -1.15 4.57 3.93
N GLY A 180 -1.21 4.61 5.25
CA GLY A 180 -2.08 5.49 6.03
C GLY A 180 -3.49 4.96 6.23
N VAL A 181 -4.14 5.53 7.25
CA VAL A 181 -5.43 5.05 7.77
C VAL A 181 -6.59 5.31 6.81
N GLU A 182 -6.57 6.39 6.03
CA GLU A 182 -7.61 6.68 5.04
C GLU A 182 -7.59 5.67 3.89
N ALA A 183 -6.40 5.37 3.34
CA ALA A 183 -6.26 4.36 2.30
C ALA A 183 -6.73 2.98 2.79
N ALA A 184 -6.38 2.62 4.02
CA ALA A 184 -6.81 1.37 4.64
C ALA A 184 -8.32 1.33 4.87
N SER A 185 -8.93 2.43 5.33
CA SER A 185 -10.37 2.55 5.51
C SER A 185 -11.12 2.31 4.19
N ARG A 186 -10.70 2.96 3.13
CA ARG A 186 -11.30 2.80 1.78
C ARG A 186 -11.12 1.39 1.23
N ILE A 187 -9.92 0.81 1.37
CA ILE A 187 -9.64 -0.54 0.84
C ILE A 187 -10.42 -1.60 1.60
N TYR A 188 -10.46 -1.53 2.93
CA TYR A 188 -11.08 -2.58 3.72
C TYR A 188 -12.57 -2.39 3.95
N PHE A 189 -13.04 -1.15 4.05
CA PHE A 189 -14.43 -0.83 4.44
C PHE A 189 -15.19 0.01 3.41
N GLY A 190 -14.54 0.49 2.34
CA GLY A 190 -15.18 1.26 1.27
C GLY A 190 -15.65 2.66 1.70
N LYS A 191 -15.13 3.20 2.83
CA LYS A 191 -15.57 4.48 3.39
C LYS A 191 -14.41 5.32 3.90
N SER A 192 -14.66 6.60 4.15
CA SER A 192 -13.67 7.51 4.74
C SER A 192 -13.32 7.09 6.18
N VAL A 193 -12.09 7.40 6.61
CA VAL A 193 -11.61 7.13 7.96
C VAL A 193 -12.48 7.78 9.03
N GLY A 194 -13.08 8.95 8.73
CA GLY A 194 -14.00 9.66 9.65
C GLY A 194 -15.27 8.88 9.97
N GLU A 195 -15.66 7.91 9.13
CA GLU A 195 -16.89 7.10 9.27
C GLU A 195 -16.65 5.76 9.99
N LEU A 196 -15.41 5.49 10.43
CA LEU A 196 -15.08 4.24 11.11
C LEU A 196 -15.76 4.13 12.47
N ASN A 197 -16.38 2.97 12.69
CA ASN A 197 -16.86 2.58 14.02
C ASN A 197 -15.74 1.95 14.87
N LEU A 198 -16.02 1.66 16.13
CA LEU A 198 -15.04 1.11 17.08
C LEU A 198 -14.42 -0.23 16.63
N PRO A 199 -15.19 -1.25 16.20
CA PRO A 199 -14.62 -2.52 15.71
C PRO A 199 -13.71 -2.37 14.51
N GLU A 200 -14.05 -1.51 13.56
CA GLU A 200 -13.25 -1.24 12.35
C GLU A 200 -11.96 -0.49 12.69
N ALA A 201 -12.07 0.53 13.55
CA ALA A 201 -10.93 1.28 14.07
C ALA A 201 -9.95 0.37 14.83
N ALA A 202 -10.46 -0.52 15.68
CA ALA A 202 -9.66 -1.50 16.40
C ALA A 202 -8.97 -2.50 15.45
N LEU A 203 -9.64 -2.90 14.35
CA LEU A 203 -9.05 -3.76 13.34
C LEU A 203 -7.89 -3.05 12.66
N LEU A 204 -8.08 -1.82 12.15
CA LEU A 204 -7.00 -1.05 11.51
C LEU A 204 -5.83 -0.83 12.44
N ALA A 205 -6.06 -0.43 13.70
CA ALA A 205 -5.01 -0.25 14.69
C ALA A 205 -4.20 -1.53 14.99
N GLY A 206 -4.79 -2.69 14.73
CA GLY A 206 -4.13 -3.99 14.90
C GLY A 206 -3.17 -4.39 13.79
N LEU A 207 -3.32 -3.82 12.58
CA LEU A 207 -2.61 -4.24 11.37
C LEU A 207 -1.09 -3.96 11.38
N PRO A 208 -0.58 -2.80 11.90
CA PRO A 208 0.83 -2.42 11.78
C PRO A 208 1.81 -3.46 12.28
N GLN A 209 1.44 -4.24 13.29
CA GLN A 209 2.31 -5.26 13.86
C GLN A 209 2.74 -6.32 12.83
N ARG A 210 1.82 -6.82 12.01
CA ARG A 210 2.07 -7.80 10.92
C ARG A 210 1.02 -7.64 9.82
N PRO A 211 1.11 -6.62 8.94
CA PRO A 211 0.06 -6.26 8.00
C PRO A 211 -0.37 -7.39 7.07
N SER A 212 0.57 -8.17 6.55
CA SER A 212 0.25 -9.31 5.67
C SER A 212 -0.45 -10.45 6.40
N ARG A 213 -0.09 -10.70 7.69
CA ARG A 213 -0.69 -11.78 8.49
C ARG A 213 -2.10 -11.43 8.95
N TYR A 214 -2.32 -10.17 9.31
CA TYR A 214 -3.60 -9.71 9.85
C TYR A 214 -4.51 -9.07 8.80
N SER A 215 -4.14 -9.15 7.50
CA SER A 215 -5.00 -8.66 6.42
C SER A 215 -6.37 -9.31 6.47
N PRO A 216 -7.45 -8.54 6.63
CA PRO A 216 -8.80 -9.10 6.72
C PRO A 216 -9.28 -9.73 5.40
N LEU A 217 -8.71 -9.31 4.26
CA LEU A 217 -8.99 -9.89 2.95
C LEU A 217 -8.37 -11.29 2.78
N LYS A 218 -7.20 -11.54 3.41
CA LYS A 218 -6.46 -12.81 3.26
C LYS A 218 -6.70 -13.75 4.43
N ASN A 219 -6.79 -13.23 5.66
CA ASN A 219 -6.84 -14.01 6.90
C ASN A 219 -7.87 -13.41 7.88
N PRO A 220 -9.19 -13.48 7.60
CA PRO A 220 -10.22 -12.83 8.40
C PRO A 220 -10.21 -13.29 9.87
N ASN A 221 -9.97 -14.56 10.15
CA ASN A 221 -9.91 -15.09 11.53
C ASN A 221 -8.74 -14.52 12.34
N ALA A 222 -7.56 -14.37 11.71
CA ALA A 222 -6.40 -13.75 12.35
C ALA A 222 -6.64 -12.25 12.59
N ALA A 223 -7.32 -11.58 11.67
CA ALA A 223 -7.73 -10.17 11.79
C ALA A 223 -8.70 -9.98 12.96
N LEU A 224 -9.72 -10.83 13.09
CA LEU A 224 -10.69 -10.82 14.21
C LEU A 224 -10.00 -11.05 15.57
N THR A 225 -9.10 -12.02 15.65
CA THR A 225 -8.31 -12.29 16.86
C THR A 225 -7.47 -11.07 17.24
N ARG A 226 -6.83 -10.43 16.25
CA ARG A 226 -6.03 -9.23 16.49
C ARG A 226 -6.89 -8.03 16.90
N ARG A 227 -8.08 -7.85 16.29
CA ARG A 227 -9.08 -6.86 16.69
C ARG A 227 -9.47 -7.01 18.17
N ALA A 228 -9.77 -8.23 18.59
CA ALA A 228 -10.11 -8.51 19.99
C ALA A 228 -8.95 -8.15 20.95
N THR A 229 -7.70 -8.39 20.56
CA THR A 229 -6.51 -7.97 21.31
C THR A 229 -6.45 -6.45 21.46
N VAL A 230 -6.73 -5.68 20.40
CA VAL A 230 -6.74 -4.21 20.43
C VAL A 230 -7.85 -3.71 21.36
N LEU A 231 -9.07 -4.24 21.24
CA LEU A 231 -10.20 -3.89 22.08
C LEU A 231 -9.92 -4.16 23.59
N SER A 232 -9.29 -5.31 23.89
CA SER A 232 -8.86 -5.61 25.27
C SER A 232 -7.84 -4.58 25.78
N ARG A 233 -6.88 -4.17 24.95
CA ARG A 233 -5.92 -3.11 25.34
C ARG A 233 -6.59 -1.76 25.54
N MET A 234 -7.56 -1.39 24.69
CA MET A 234 -8.34 -0.15 24.87
C MET A 234 -9.08 -0.15 26.21
N ARG A 235 -9.63 -1.30 26.63
CA ARG A 235 -10.25 -1.45 27.93
C ARG A 235 -9.24 -1.36 29.08
N GLU A 236 -8.10 -2.04 28.96
CA GLU A 236 -7.05 -2.03 29.99
C GLU A 236 -6.50 -0.63 30.25
N VAL A 237 -6.43 0.20 29.21
CA VAL A 237 -5.96 1.60 29.28
C VAL A 237 -7.11 2.56 29.69
N GLY A 238 -8.36 2.10 29.68
CA GLY A 238 -9.52 2.88 30.13
C GLY A 238 -10.20 3.71 29.04
N TYR A 239 -9.93 3.45 27.75
CA TYR A 239 -10.62 4.13 26.64
C TYR A 239 -12.05 3.60 26.40
N ILE A 240 -12.32 2.35 26.76
CA ILE A 240 -13.65 1.73 26.68
C ILE A 240 -13.92 0.90 27.92
N ASP A 241 -15.19 0.67 28.21
CA ASP A 241 -15.59 -0.22 29.30
C ASP A 241 -15.74 -1.70 28.83
N ARG A 242 -15.98 -2.59 29.77
CA ARG A 242 -16.14 -4.03 29.50
C ARG A 242 -17.34 -4.35 28.62
N LYS A 243 -18.43 -3.61 28.77
CA LYS A 243 -19.65 -3.81 27.99
C LYS A 243 -19.40 -3.45 26.51
N THR A 244 -18.77 -2.33 26.28
CA THR A 244 -18.37 -1.86 24.93
C THR A 244 -17.38 -2.81 24.27
N GLU A 245 -16.38 -3.31 25.01
CA GLU A 245 -15.43 -4.32 24.51
C GLU A 245 -16.17 -5.57 24.00
N LEU A 246 -17.06 -6.14 24.83
CA LEU A 246 -17.79 -7.37 24.48
C LEU A 246 -18.70 -7.17 23.26
N ALA A 247 -19.41 -6.04 23.17
CA ALA A 247 -20.24 -5.72 22.03
C ALA A 247 -19.40 -5.60 20.74
N ALA A 248 -18.28 -4.87 20.81
CA ALA A 248 -17.40 -4.67 19.66
C ALA A 248 -16.69 -5.95 19.18
N VAL A 249 -16.38 -6.88 20.08
CA VAL A 249 -15.80 -8.19 19.73
C VAL A 249 -16.79 -9.04 18.97
N GLN A 250 -18.10 -9.00 19.34
CA GLN A 250 -19.14 -9.81 18.70
C GLN A 250 -19.59 -9.27 17.35
N GLU A 251 -19.28 -8.01 17.03
CA GLU A 251 -19.69 -7.42 15.77
C GLU A 251 -19.02 -8.14 14.59
N PRO A 252 -19.81 -8.58 13.57
CA PRO A 252 -19.27 -9.29 12.42
C PRO A 252 -18.35 -8.38 11.60
N LEU A 253 -17.35 -8.98 10.99
CA LEU A 253 -16.47 -8.28 10.05
C LEU A 253 -17.21 -8.03 8.73
N ARG A 254 -17.45 -6.76 8.43
CA ARG A 254 -18.04 -6.32 7.16
C ARG A 254 -16.95 -5.62 6.36
N LEU A 255 -16.50 -6.26 5.28
CA LEU A 255 -15.54 -5.67 4.35
C LEU A 255 -16.29 -5.00 3.21
N ALA A 256 -15.60 -4.06 2.54
CA ALA A 256 -16.09 -3.46 1.31
C ALA A 256 -16.37 -4.55 0.28
N ASP A 257 -17.52 -4.46 -0.34
CA ASP A 257 -17.82 -5.26 -1.51
C ASP A 257 -17.07 -4.66 -2.71
N THR A 258 -16.02 -5.33 -3.15
CA THR A 258 -15.25 -4.91 -4.32
C THR A 258 -15.87 -5.40 -5.63
N SER A 259 -16.92 -6.21 -5.57
CA SER A 259 -17.61 -6.74 -6.76
C SER A 259 -18.42 -5.68 -7.52
N GLY A 260 -18.68 -4.50 -6.91
CA GLY A 260 -19.43 -3.39 -7.49
C GLY A 260 -18.56 -2.18 -7.88
N GLN A 261 -17.25 -2.26 -7.85
CA GLN A 261 -16.42 -1.23 -8.46
C GLN A 261 -16.58 -1.36 -9.98
N GLY A 262 -16.94 -0.25 -10.63
CA GLY A 262 -17.17 -0.17 -12.07
C GLY A 262 -16.10 -0.81 -12.94
N PRO A 263 -16.18 -0.74 -14.27
CA PRO A 263 -15.33 -1.52 -15.16
C PRO A 263 -13.87 -1.39 -14.74
N SER A 264 -13.19 -2.52 -14.63
CA SER A 264 -11.79 -2.49 -14.21
C SER A 264 -10.89 -1.83 -15.26
N ALA A 265 -11.33 -1.84 -16.53
CA ALA A 265 -10.61 -1.28 -17.69
C ALA A 265 -9.08 -1.49 -17.63
N THR A 266 -8.65 -2.55 -16.94
CA THR A 266 -7.27 -2.69 -16.45
C THR A 266 -6.27 -2.72 -17.58
N HIS A 267 -6.58 -3.38 -18.71
CA HIS A 267 -5.70 -3.39 -19.88
C HIS A 267 -5.60 -2.01 -20.55
N PHE A 268 -6.72 -1.26 -20.58
CA PHE A 268 -6.70 0.10 -21.07
C PHE A 268 -5.92 1.04 -20.16
N VAL A 269 -6.10 0.91 -18.84
CA VAL A 269 -5.35 1.66 -17.84
C VAL A 269 -3.86 1.41 -17.96
N GLU A 270 -3.42 0.15 -18.14
CA GLU A 270 -2.01 -0.17 -18.32
C GLU A 270 -1.42 0.42 -19.61
N LEU A 271 -2.20 0.45 -20.68
CA LEU A 271 -1.80 1.11 -21.92
C LEU A 271 -1.57 2.62 -21.69
N ILE A 272 -2.53 3.29 -21.03
CA ILE A 272 -2.43 4.72 -20.68
C ILE A 272 -1.25 4.95 -19.73
N ARG A 273 -1.08 4.13 -18.70
CA ARG A 273 0.03 4.23 -17.74
C ARG A 273 1.38 4.15 -18.43
N ALA A 274 1.55 3.22 -19.36
CA ALA A 274 2.81 3.08 -20.12
C ALA A 274 3.11 4.34 -20.92
N GLY A 275 2.14 4.90 -21.64
CA GLY A 275 2.32 6.15 -22.41
C GLY A 275 2.58 7.36 -21.51
N LEU A 276 1.91 7.45 -20.37
CA LEU A 276 2.15 8.53 -19.40
C LEU A 276 3.56 8.42 -18.77
N LEU A 277 4.01 7.20 -18.48
CA LEU A 277 5.34 6.96 -17.93
C LEU A 277 6.43 7.39 -18.93
N GLU A 278 6.24 7.10 -20.20
CA GLU A 278 7.16 7.53 -21.28
C GLU A 278 7.18 9.05 -21.43
N THR A 279 6.02 9.70 -21.30
CA THR A 279 5.88 11.16 -21.52
C THR A 279 6.33 11.99 -20.32
N PHE A 280 5.94 11.61 -19.10
CA PHE A 280 6.11 12.40 -17.88
C PHE A 280 7.14 11.82 -16.91
N GLY A 281 7.63 10.59 -17.14
CA GLY A 281 8.48 9.85 -16.21
C GLY A 281 7.76 9.44 -14.94
N GLU A 282 8.45 8.74 -14.04
CA GLU A 282 7.86 8.28 -12.76
C GLU A 282 7.42 9.44 -11.87
N SER A 283 8.22 10.50 -11.79
CA SER A 283 7.92 11.64 -10.93
C SER A 283 6.66 12.37 -11.39
N GLY A 284 6.55 12.70 -12.68
CA GLY A 284 5.37 13.35 -13.22
C GLY A 284 4.11 12.51 -13.05
N LEU A 285 4.22 11.19 -13.30
CA LEU A 285 3.08 10.30 -13.20
C LEU A 285 2.55 10.12 -11.77
N TYR A 286 3.44 10.04 -10.78
CA TYR A 286 3.05 9.63 -9.41
C TYR A 286 3.16 10.72 -8.35
N LEU A 287 3.76 11.89 -8.67
CA LEU A 287 3.98 12.96 -7.70
C LEU A 287 3.31 14.27 -8.05
N ASP A 288 2.94 14.51 -9.32
CA ASP A 288 2.41 15.80 -9.77
C ASP A 288 0.87 15.88 -9.72
N GLY A 289 0.19 14.76 -9.45
CA GLY A 289 -1.28 14.72 -9.29
C GLY A 289 -2.03 15.06 -10.58
N LEU A 290 -1.66 14.42 -11.68
CA LEU A 290 -2.27 14.65 -12.98
C LEU A 290 -3.76 14.27 -12.98
N THR A 291 -4.54 14.97 -13.80
CA THR A 291 -5.88 14.53 -14.21
C THR A 291 -5.83 14.23 -15.69
N VAL A 292 -6.02 12.95 -16.03
CA VAL A 292 -5.90 12.43 -17.40
C VAL A 292 -7.29 12.09 -17.90
N THR A 293 -7.82 12.90 -18.82
CA THR A 293 -9.07 12.57 -19.52
C THR A 293 -8.75 11.68 -20.73
N THR A 294 -9.40 10.53 -20.79
CA THR A 294 -9.21 9.54 -21.85
C THR A 294 -10.38 9.54 -22.82
N THR A 295 -10.28 8.75 -23.88
CA THR A 295 -11.37 8.53 -24.83
C THR A 295 -12.34 7.43 -24.38
N LEU A 296 -12.04 6.71 -23.29
CA LEU A 296 -12.85 5.61 -22.78
C LEU A 296 -14.29 6.09 -22.48
N ASP A 297 -15.26 5.27 -22.81
CA ASP A 297 -16.65 5.39 -22.37
C ASP A 297 -16.94 4.26 -21.39
N ILE A 298 -17.22 4.61 -20.12
CA ILE A 298 -17.41 3.63 -19.04
C ILE A 298 -18.55 2.66 -19.37
N GLY A 299 -19.67 3.14 -19.91
CA GLY A 299 -20.80 2.28 -20.25
C GLY A 299 -20.47 1.29 -21.38
N MET A 300 -19.70 1.73 -22.38
CA MET A 300 -19.23 0.84 -23.44
C MET A 300 -18.19 -0.15 -22.93
N GLN A 301 -17.33 0.25 -22.00
CA GLN A 301 -16.35 -0.63 -21.39
C GLN A 301 -17.02 -1.75 -20.57
N GLU A 302 -18.02 -1.42 -19.75
CA GLU A 302 -18.82 -2.42 -19.01
C GLU A 302 -19.51 -3.42 -19.94
N ALA A 303 -20.12 -2.91 -21.01
CA ALA A 303 -20.75 -3.75 -22.00
C ALA A 303 -19.74 -4.68 -22.71
N ALA A 304 -18.56 -4.17 -23.05
CA ALA A 304 -17.48 -4.94 -23.67
C ALA A 304 -16.91 -6.03 -22.73
N GLU A 305 -16.65 -5.69 -21.48
CA GLU A 305 -16.19 -6.66 -20.47
C GLU A 305 -17.21 -7.78 -20.28
N LYS A 306 -18.49 -7.42 -20.17
CA LYS A 306 -19.57 -8.40 -20.07
C LYS A 306 -19.68 -9.27 -21.31
N ALA A 307 -19.63 -8.70 -22.51
CA ALA A 307 -19.72 -9.44 -23.76
C ALA A 307 -18.57 -10.45 -23.94
N VAL A 308 -17.34 -10.06 -23.54
CA VAL A 308 -16.17 -10.96 -23.56
C VAL A 308 -16.35 -12.10 -22.54
N ALA A 309 -16.80 -11.77 -21.32
CA ALA A 309 -17.03 -12.80 -20.30
C ALA A 309 -18.13 -13.80 -20.71
N ASP A 310 -19.27 -13.31 -21.18
CA ASP A 310 -20.40 -14.12 -21.64
C ASP A 310 -19.98 -15.01 -22.84
N GLY A 311 -19.25 -14.43 -23.82
CA GLY A 311 -18.76 -15.15 -24.99
C GLY A 311 -17.76 -16.27 -24.62
N LEU A 312 -16.84 -16.00 -23.73
CA LEU A 312 -15.90 -17.02 -23.24
C LEU A 312 -16.58 -18.13 -22.45
N ALA A 313 -17.62 -17.80 -21.67
CA ALA A 313 -18.40 -18.81 -20.95
C ALA A 313 -19.09 -19.78 -21.93
N ILE A 314 -19.68 -19.27 -23.03
CA ILE A 314 -20.29 -20.09 -24.07
C ILE A 314 -19.24 -20.98 -24.76
N ILE A 315 -18.08 -20.45 -25.10
CA ILE A 315 -17.01 -21.21 -25.74
C ILE A 315 -16.53 -22.32 -24.82
N ASN A 316 -16.25 -22.04 -23.57
CA ASN A 316 -15.80 -23.02 -22.58
C ASN A 316 -16.82 -24.15 -22.38
N GLU A 317 -18.12 -23.83 -22.34
CA GLU A 317 -19.19 -24.85 -22.25
C GLU A 317 -19.24 -25.74 -23.50
N GLN A 318 -19.08 -25.15 -24.69
CA GLN A 318 -19.05 -25.92 -25.94
C GLN A 318 -17.84 -26.85 -26.04
N GLU A 319 -16.66 -26.39 -25.63
CA GLU A 319 -15.43 -27.16 -25.61
C GLU A 319 -15.47 -28.30 -24.60
N GLU A 320 -16.04 -28.07 -23.41
CA GLU A 320 -16.27 -29.10 -22.41
C GLU A 320 -17.18 -30.20 -22.97
N LYS A 321 -18.30 -29.84 -23.63
CA LYS A 321 -19.22 -30.77 -24.26
C LYS A 321 -18.58 -31.55 -25.41
N ALA A 322 -17.65 -30.92 -26.14
CA ALA A 322 -16.92 -31.53 -27.25
C ALA A 322 -15.71 -32.38 -26.79
N GLY A 323 -15.41 -32.41 -25.49
CA GLY A 323 -14.26 -33.10 -24.93
C GLY A 323 -12.91 -32.51 -25.33
N VAL A 324 -12.86 -31.27 -25.74
CA VAL A 324 -11.62 -30.56 -26.08
C VAL A 324 -10.87 -30.25 -24.80
N ARG A 325 -9.63 -30.73 -24.74
CA ARG A 325 -8.72 -30.43 -23.62
C ARG A 325 -7.65 -29.46 -24.11
N HIS A 326 -7.56 -28.30 -23.43
CA HIS A 326 -6.45 -27.39 -23.62
C HIS A 326 -5.31 -27.78 -22.68
N ASP A 327 -4.08 -27.81 -23.18
CA ASP A 327 -2.87 -28.07 -22.40
C ASP A 327 -2.55 -26.87 -21.48
N GLY A 328 -3.41 -26.61 -20.50
CA GLY A 328 -3.14 -25.80 -19.32
C GLY A 328 -3.50 -24.32 -19.35
N ALA A 329 -3.81 -23.69 -20.50
CA ALA A 329 -4.20 -22.30 -20.54
C ALA A 329 -5.69 -22.12 -20.97
N PRO A 330 -6.51 -21.33 -20.24
CA PRO A 330 -7.89 -21.05 -20.64
C PRO A 330 -7.92 -20.24 -21.93
N VAL A 331 -8.97 -20.43 -22.73
CA VAL A 331 -9.22 -19.61 -23.93
C VAL A 331 -9.34 -18.13 -23.53
N GLN A 332 -8.71 -17.27 -24.30
CA GLN A 332 -8.71 -15.82 -24.10
C GLN A 332 -9.31 -15.09 -25.29
N ALA A 333 -9.89 -13.92 -25.05
CA ALA A 333 -10.41 -13.06 -26.09
C ALA A 333 -9.98 -11.61 -25.84
N GLY A 334 -9.82 -10.83 -26.90
CA GLY A 334 -9.63 -9.39 -26.87
C GLY A 334 -10.73 -8.68 -27.66
N MET A 335 -11.12 -7.49 -27.22
CA MET A 335 -12.10 -6.64 -27.89
C MET A 335 -11.64 -5.18 -27.87
N VAL A 336 -11.85 -4.47 -28.97
CA VAL A 336 -11.65 -3.02 -29.07
C VAL A 336 -12.91 -2.41 -29.72
N VAL A 337 -13.42 -1.34 -29.12
CA VAL A 337 -14.52 -0.54 -29.65
C VAL A 337 -13.95 0.81 -30.10
N ILE A 338 -14.13 1.15 -31.37
CA ILE A 338 -13.58 2.36 -31.99
C ILE A 338 -14.72 3.21 -32.56
N ASP A 339 -14.72 4.52 -32.27
CA ASP A 339 -15.58 5.48 -32.97
C ASP A 339 -15.09 5.65 -34.42
N VAL A 340 -15.90 5.24 -35.36
CA VAL A 340 -15.55 5.26 -36.78
C VAL A 340 -15.32 6.66 -37.35
N ARG A 341 -15.84 7.72 -36.70
CA ARG A 341 -15.69 9.10 -37.16
C ARG A 341 -14.42 9.75 -36.67
N THR A 342 -13.96 9.38 -35.48
CA THR A 342 -12.83 10.03 -34.79
C THR A 342 -11.60 9.14 -34.68
N GLY A 343 -11.76 7.81 -34.80
CA GLY A 343 -10.72 6.82 -34.54
C GLY A 343 -10.44 6.60 -33.05
N GLN A 344 -11.22 7.23 -32.16
CA GLN A 344 -11.02 7.11 -30.72
C GLN A 344 -11.40 5.71 -30.20
N VAL A 345 -10.56 5.15 -29.33
CA VAL A 345 -10.85 3.90 -28.63
C VAL A 345 -11.80 4.20 -27.48
N LEU A 346 -13.02 3.65 -27.55
CA LEU A 346 -14.08 3.85 -26.57
C LEU A 346 -14.14 2.76 -25.50
N ALA A 347 -13.70 1.55 -25.85
CA ALA A 347 -13.56 0.44 -24.92
C ALA A 347 -12.43 -0.51 -25.37
N MET A 348 -11.78 -1.16 -24.41
CA MET A 348 -10.73 -2.14 -24.66
C MET A 348 -10.72 -3.24 -23.59
N VAL A 349 -10.86 -4.48 -24.03
CA VAL A 349 -10.73 -5.67 -23.20
C VAL A 349 -9.59 -6.50 -23.75
N GLY A 350 -8.58 -6.78 -22.95
CA GLY A 350 -7.38 -7.51 -23.40
C GLY A 350 -7.37 -8.99 -23.05
N SER A 351 -8.16 -9.43 -22.06
CA SER A 351 -8.33 -10.83 -21.65
C SER A 351 -9.61 -10.98 -20.82
N SER A 352 -9.94 -12.21 -20.45
CA SER A 352 -11.08 -12.51 -19.57
C SER A 352 -10.95 -11.90 -18.18
N ASP A 353 -9.74 -11.89 -17.64
CA ASP A 353 -9.40 -11.37 -16.33
C ASP A 353 -7.92 -10.98 -16.30
N PHE A 354 -7.63 -9.73 -15.92
CA PHE A 354 -6.27 -9.20 -15.82
C PHE A 354 -5.42 -9.93 -14.77
N SER A 355 -6.04 -10.44 -13.71
CA SER A 355 -5.35 -11.22 -12.68
C SER A 355 -4.86 -12.57 -13.18
N VAL A 356 -5.52 -13.12 -14.18
CA VAL A 356 -5.18 -14.39 -14.84
C VAL A 356 -4.19 -14.16 -15.99
N SER A 357 -4.43 -13.13 -16.80
CA SER A 357 -3.57 -12.80 -17.93
C SER A 357 -3.42 -11.29 -18.09
N GLN A 358 -2.20 -10.81 -17.88
CA GLN A 358 -1.82 -9.41 -18.12
C GLN A 358 -1.51 -9.14 -19.61
N PHE A 359 -1.45 -10.19 -20.42
CA PHE A 359 -1.23 -10.05 -21.85
C PHE A 359 -2.44 -9.43 -22.53
N ASN A 360 -2.26 -8.27 -23.12
CA ASN A 360 -3.32 -7.57 -23.83
C ASN A 360 -3.50 -8.13 -25.25
N HIS A 361 -4.43 -9.06 -25.43
CA HIS A 361 -4.69 -9.69 -26.73
C HIS A 361 -5.17 -8.67 -27.78
N ALA A 362 -5.76 -7.56 -27.36
CA ALA A 362 -6.24 -6.53 -28.29
C ALA A 362 -5.10 -5.75 -28.96
N THR A 363 -3.93 -5.60 -28.28
CA THR A 363 -2.82 -4.76 -28.76
C THR A 363 -1.53 -5.52 -28.98
N MET A 364 -1.33 -6.68 -28.34
CA MET A 364 -0.05 -7.41 -28.35
C MET A 364 -0.12 -8.75 -29.10
N ALA A 365 -1.32 -9.27 -29.38
CA ALA A 365 -1.45 -10.55 -30.06
C ALA A 365 -1.15 -10.42 -31.55
N HIS A 366 -0.18 -11.20 -32.03
CA HIS A 366 0.12 -11.34 -33.44
C HIS A 366 -0.65 -12.54 -34.00
N ARG A 367 -1.80 -12.29 -34.62
CA ARG A 367 -2.67 -13.30 -35.20
C ARG A 367 -2.86 -13.10 -36.70
N GLN A 368 -3.00 -14.18 -37.42
CA GLN A 368 -3.33 -14.15 -38.84
C GLN A 368 -4.74 -13.56 -39.02
N PRO A 369 -4.91 -12.46 -39.81
CA PRO A 369 -6.19 -11.77 -39.92
C PRO A 369 -7.23 -12.57 -40.71
N GLY A 370 -6.79 -13.51 -41.56
CA GLY A 370 -7.72 -14.29 -42.40
C GLY A 370 -8.62 -13.38 -43.25
N SER A 371 -9.90 -13.71 -43.30
CA SER A 371 -10.92 -12.95 -44.09
C SER A 371 -11.16 -11.53 -43.57
N ALA A 372 -10.74 -11.18 -42.37
CA ALA A 372 -10.82 -9.81 -41.86
C ALA A 372 -9.95 -8.82 -42.68
N PHE A 373 -8.99 -9.32 -43.45
CA PHE A 373 -8.16 -8.51 -44.34
C PHE A 373 -8.86 -8.14 -45.66
N LYS A 374 -9.94 -8.84 -46.06
CA LYS A 374 -10.66 -8.60 -47.32
C LYS A 374 -11.13 -7.16 -47.54
N PRO A 375 -11.68 -6.45 -46.53
CA PRO A 375 -12.07 -5.06 -46.71
C PRO A 375 -10.95 -4.15 -47.22
N PHE A 376 -9.71 -4.37 -46.77
CA PHE A 376 -8.54 -3.62 -47.22
C PHE A 376 -8.23 -3.92 -48.69
N VAL A 377 -8.35 -5.18 -49.12
CA VAL A 377 -8.15 -5.58 -50.51
C VAL A 377 -9.20 -4.94 -51.40
N TYR A 378 -10.49 -4.95 -50.95
CA TYR A 378 -11.59 -4.33 -51.72
C TYR A 378 -11.44 -2.82 -51.78
N LEU A 379 -11.01 -2.16 -50.69
CA LEU A 379 -10.75 -0.72 -50.66
C LEU A 379 -9.66 -0.36 -51.66
N ALA A 380 -8.52 -1.07 -51.66
CA ALA A 380 -7.46 -0.86 -52.60
C ALA A 380 -7.89 -1.09 -54.08
N ALA A 381 -8.80 -2.04 -54.34
CA ALA A 381 -9.36 -2.26 -55.63
C ALA A 381 -10.29 -1.07 -56.09
N LEU A 382 -11.12 -0.58 -55.18
CA LEU A 382 -11.98 0.58 -55.46
C LEU A 382 -11.17 1.84 -55.74
N GLU A 383 -10.07 2.08 -55.01
CA GLU A 383 -9.13 3.19 -55.28
C GLU A 383 -8.46 3.08 -56.61
N LYS A 384 -8.31 1.89 -57.17
CA LYS A 384 -7.81 1.62 -58.53
C LYS A 384 -8.86 1.66 -59.60
N GLY A 385 -10.08 2.10 -59.29
CA GLY A 385 -11.19 2.24 -60.24
C GLY A 385 -12.02 0.99 -60.46
N TYR A 386 -11.80 -0.09 -59.67
CA TYR A 386 -12.74 -1.22 -59.68
C TYR A 386 -14.04 -0.81 -59.00
N THR A 387 -15.12 -1.47 -59.34
CA THR A 387 -16.46 -1.26 -58.77
C THR A 387 -16.98 -2.57 -58.21
N PRO A 388 -18.02 -2.57 -57.39
CA PRO A 388 -18.68 -3.80 -56.96
C PRO A 388 -19.21 -4.69 -58.07
N ALA A 389 -19.39 -4.12 -59.27
CA ALA A 389 -19.81 -4.84 -60.49
C ALA A 389 -18.63 -5.30 -61.38
N SER A 390 -17.40 -4.99 -61.02
CA SER A 390 -16.24 -5.42 -61.77
C SER A 390 -16.09 -6.95 -61.76
N VAL A 391 -16.00 -7.54 -62.97
CA VAL A 391 -15.80 -8.99 -63.13
C VAL A 391 -14.32 -9.30 -63.07
N LEU A 392 -13.93 -10.25 -62.22
CA LEU A 392 -12.60 -10.78 -62.11
C LEU A 392 -12.55 -12.21 -62.64
N VAL A 393 -11.50 -12.58 -63.34
CA VAL A 393 -11.29 -13.93 -63.80
C VAL A 393 -10.59 -14.72 -62.71
N ASP A 394 -11.23 -15.76 -62.18
CA ASP A 394 -10.65 -16.70 -61.23
C ASP A 394 -9.90 -17.77 -62.04
N SER A 395 -8.59 -17.51 -62.29
CA SER A 395 -7.71 -18.41 -63.00
C SER A 395 -6.44 -18.66 -62.17
N PRO A 396 -5.80 -19.84 -62.28
CA PRO A 396 -4.53 -20.11 -61.61
C PRO A 396 -3.51 -19.04 -62.01
N VAL A 397 -2.86 -18.42 -61.01
CA VAL A 397 -1.75 -17.50 -61.23
C VAL A 397 -0.48 -18.32 -61.16
N SER A 398 0.28 -18.38 -62.25
CA SER A 398 1.59 -19.07 -62.34
C SER A 398 2.73 -18.14 -61.93
#